data_f8701917765a2787a38282568429ecad
#
_entry.id   f8701917765a2787a38282568429ecad
#
_cell.length_a   1.000
_cell.length_b   1.000
_cell.length_c   1.000
_cell.angle_alpha   90.00
_cell.angle_beta   90.00
_cell.angle_gamma   90.00
#
_symmetry.space_group_name_H-M   'P 1'
#
loop_
_entity.id
_entity.type
_entity.pdbx_description
1 polymer ?
#
loop_
_entity_poly.entity_id
_entity_poly.type
_entity_poly.pdbx_seq_one_letter_code
_entity_poly.pdbx_strand_id
1 'polypeptide(L)'
;PIVLSETEAISGGNFHGQPLAMALDYCSIAASELGNIADRRCYLLLEGKYGLPRLLTKSGGLNSGFMIPQYTTAALVTENKSLCFPPSADSIPTSLGQEDHVSMGSISGRQFNQILKNLEKILAIELLYAAQALDFRRPNTFSKIIEKNHYIIRSKVKKLEDDRLLKKDIKNMIKMVENKSFIVNYN
;
A
#
# COMPACT_ATOMS: atom_id res chain seq x y z
N PRO A 1 -37.06 -0.66 -1.84
CA PRO A 1 -38.11 -0.31 -0.87
C PRO A 1 -37.78 -0.83 0.53
N ILE A 2 -38.26 -0.13 1.55
CA ILE A 2 -38.22 -0.58 2.94
C ILE A 2 -39.59 -1.19 3.26
N VAL A 3 -39.60 -2.47 3.61
CA VAL A 3 -40.83 -3.17 4.00
C VAL A 3 -40.95 -3.05 5.54
N LEU A 4 -41.98 -2.34 5.98
CA LEU A 4 -42.25 -2.10 7.40
C LEU A 4 -43.19 -3.14 8.02
N SER A 5 -44.14 -3.64 7.20
CA SER A 5 -45.10 -4.68 7.58
C SER A 5 -45.57 -5.44 6.34
N GLU A 6 -46.51 -6.39 6.50
CA GLU A 6 -47.15 -7.11 5.36
C GLU A 6 -47.94 -6.18 4.45
N THR A 7 -48.38 -5.03 4.93
CA THR A 7 -49.24 -4.10 4.22
C THR A 7 -48.63 -2.73 3.97
N GLU A 8 -47.40 -2.49 4.51
CA GLU A 8 -46.75 -1.19 4.42
C GLU A 8 -45.34 -1.32 3.88
N ALA A 9 -45.09 -0.65 2.76
CA ALA A 9 -43.76 -0.52 2.16
C ALA A 9 -43.51 0.92 1.71
N ILE A 10 -42.30 1.40 1.96
CA ILE A 10 -41.87 2.73 1.54
C ILE A 10 -40.88 2.58 0.38
N SER A 11 -41.17 3.26 -0.73
CA SER A 11 -40.23 3.40 -1.83
C SER A 11 -39.09 4.31 -1.41
N GLY A 12 -37.84 3.90 -1.68
CA GLY A 12 -36.66 4.68 -1.32
C GLY A 12 -35.41 4.16 -2.01
N GLY A 13 -34.33 4.95 -1.94
CA GLY A 13 -33.06 4.70 -2.60
C GLY A 13 -32.04 3.91 -1.75
N ASN A 14 -32.43 3.22 -0.70
CA ASN A 14 -31.52 2.54 0.22
C ASN A 14 -30.65 1.46 -0.44
N PHE A 15 -31.10 0.88 -1.53
CA PHE A 15 -30.35 -0.09 -2.32
C PHE A 15 -29.37 0.56 -3.32
N HIS A 16 -29.41 1.90 -3.48
CA HIS A 16 -28.59 2.61 -4.44
C HIS A 16 -27.13 2.70 -3.95
N GLY A 17 -26.21 2.18 -4.76
CA GLY A 17 -24.79 2.09 -4.37
C GLY A 17 -23.97 3.38 -4.52
N GLN A 18 -24.55 4.50 -4.99
CA GLN A 18 -23.80 5.72 -5.26
C GLN A 18 -23.07 6.31 -4.03
N PRO A 19 -23.69 6.39 -2.84
CA PRO A 19 -22.95 6.86 -1.66
C PRO A 19 -21.72 6.01 -1.33
N LEU A 20 -21.81 4.68 -1.52
CA LEU A 20 -20.69 3.77 -1.32
C LEU A 20 -19.64 3.95 -2.42
N ALA A 21 -20.04 4.13 -3.68
CA ALA A 21 -19.12 4.37 -4.78
C ALA A 21 -18.27 5.62 -4.54
N MET A 22 -18.90 6.73 -4.15
CA MET A 22 -18.20 7.98 -3.84
C MET A 22 -17.25 7.82 -2.66
N ALA A 23 -17.68 7.14 -1.59
CA ALA A 23 -16.83 6.89 -0.43
C ALA A 23 -15.61 6.02 -0.78
N LEU A 24 -15.79 4.98 -1.59
CA LEU A 24 -14.70 4.10 -2.05
C LEU A 24 -13.71 4.83 -2.96
N ASP A 25 -14.19 5.71 -3.84
CA ASP A 25 -13.32 6.53 -4.69
C ASP A 25 -12.50 7.52 -3.84
N TYR A 26 -13.11 8.14 -2.84
CA TYR A 26 -12.39 8.98 -1.88
C TYR A 26 -11.32 8.19 -1.10
N CYS A 27 -11.68 6.98 -0.63
CA CYS A 27 -10.72 6.08 0.03
C CYS A 27 -9.59 5.65 -0.90
N SER A 28 -9.84 5.48 -2.19
CA SER A 28 -8.84 5.17 -3.22
C SER A 28 -7.79 6.27 -3.31
N ILE A 29 -8.22 7.53 -3.34
CA ILE A 29 -7.32 8.69 -3.34
C ILE A 29 -6.50 8.73 -2.05
N ALA A 30 -7.14 8.59 -0.89
CA ALA A 30 -6.46 8.61 0.40
C ALA A 30 -5.40 7.49 0.54
N ALA A 31 -5.74 6.26 0.12
CA ALA A 31 -4.80 5.13 0.14
C ALA A 31 -3.62 5.34 -0.83
N SER A 32 -3.87 5.98 -1.98
CA SER A 32 -2.80 6.33 -2.93
C SER A 32 -1.82 7.34 -2.36
N GLU A 33 -2.29 8.31 -1.57
CA GLU A 33 -1.40 9.27 -0.87
C GLU A 33 -0.46 8.56 0.11
N LEU A 34 -0.95 7.57 0.86
CA LEU A 34 -0.10 6.76 1.74
C LEU A 34 0.99 6.02 0.95
N GLY A 35 0.64 5.50 -0.23
CA GLY A 35 1.61 4.87 -1.13
C GLY A 35 2.64 5.86 -1.67
N ASN A 36 2.21 7.06 -2.07
CA ASN A 36 3.09 8.11 -2.57
C ASN A 36 4.15 8.49 -1.53
N ILE A 37 3.74 8.75 -0.29
CA ILE A 37 4.69 9.16 0.76
C ILE A 37 5.62 8.01 1.15
N ALA A 38 5.16 6.76 1.13
CA ALA A 38 5.98 5.59 1.38
C ALA A 38 7.09 5.43 0.32
N ASP A 39 6.75 5.57 -0.97
CA ASP A 39 7.75 5.57 -2.06
C ASP A 39 8.74 6.73 -1.92
N ARG A 40 8.29 7.93 -1.54
CA ARG A 40 9.20 9.07 -1.29
C ARG A 40 10.16 8.80 -0.14
N ARG A 41 9.73 8.11 0.91
CA ARG A 41 10.62 7.69 2.01
C ARG A 41 11.64 6.63 1.53
N CYS A 42 11.24 5.68 0.71
CA CYS A 42 12.17 4.74 0.06
C CYS A 42 13.22 5.49 -0.76
N TYR A 43 12.81 6.43 -1.61
CA TYR A 43 13.70 7.24 -2.41
C TYR A 43 14.70 8.03 -1.55
N LEU A 44 14.23 8.70 -0.49
CA LEU A 44 15.05 9.45 0.44
C LEU A 44 16.16 8.61 1.08
N LEU A 45 15.87 7.35 1.43
CA LEU A 45 16.84 6.43 2.02
C LEU A 45 17.95 6.04 1.03
N LEU A 46 17.72 6.15 -0.28
CA LEU A 46 18.71 5.82 -1.32
C LEU A 46 19.71 6.95 -1.61
N GLU A 47 19.39 8.18 -1.22
CA GLU A 47 20.17 9.36 -1.63
C GLU A 47 21.57 9.45 -1.01
N GLY A 48 21.90 8.63 -0.01
CA GLY A 48 23.17 8.72 0.72
C GLY A 48 23.23 9.90 1.69
N LYS A 49 22.06 10.34 2.17
CA LYS A 49 21.91 11.40 3.17
C LYS A 49 21.85 10.85 4.59
N TYR A 50 21.94 11.72 5.58
CA TYR A 50 21.80 11.39 7.01
C TYR A 50 22.76 10.31 7.50
N GLY A 51 23.97 10.23 6.90
CA GLY A 51 24.99 9.23 7.26
C GLY A 51 24.66 7.81 6.80
N LEU A 52 23.73 7.63 5.87
CA LEU A 52 23.48 6.37 5.19
C LEU A 52 24.28 6.29 3.88
N PRO A 53 24.76 5.11 3.47
CA PRO A 53 25.41 4.97 2.17
C PRO A 53 24.35 5.07 1.04
N ARG A 54 24.77 5.60 -0.11
CA ARG A 54 23.94 5.62 -1.32
C ARG A 54 23.48 4.21 -1.66
N LEU A 55 22.22 4.08 -2.11
CA LEU A 55 21.58 2.83 -2.49
C LEU A 55 21.57 1.76 -1.37
N LEU A 56 21.80 2.17 -0.12
CA LEU A 56 21.89 1.28 1.06
C LEU A 56 22.85 0.10 0.85
N THR A 57 24.00 0.34 0.20
CA THR A 57 25.08 -0.62 0.00
C THR A 57 26.45 -0.01 0.34
N LYS A 58 27.38 -0.84 0.84
CA LYS A 58 28.76 -0.39 1.10
C LYS A 58 29.61 -0.28 -0.16
N SER A 59 29.34 -1.13 -1.16
CA SER A 59 30.11 -1.27 -2.38
C SER A 59 29.38 -0.65 -3.57
N GLY A 60 29.06 0.65 -3.47
CA GLY A 60 28.44 1.38 -4.58
C GLY A 60 29.29 1.34 -5.83
N GLY A 61 28.68 1.16 -7.00
CA GLY A 61 29.35 0.95 -8.28
C GLY A 61 29.54 -0.52 -8.64
N LEU A 62 29.93 -1.37 -7.69
CA LEU A 62 29.91 -2.83 -7.86
C LEU A 62 28.50 -3.40 -7.60
N ASN A 63 27.87 -2.92 -6.54
CA ASN A 63 26.51 -3.32 -6.16
C ASN A 63 25.51 -2.20 -6.43
N SER A 64 24.32 -2.58 -6.91
CA SER A 64 23.16 -1.70 -7.09
C SER A 64 22.35 -1.54 -5.80
N GLY A 65 22.52 -2.45 -4.84
CA GLY A 65 21.85 -2.41 -3.56
C GLY A 65 20.33 -2.38 -3.67
N PHE A 66 19.71 -1.37 -3.08
CA PHE A 66 18.25 -1.21 -3.08
C PHE A 66 17.70 -0.36 -4.24
N MET A 67 18.47 -0.08 -5.28
CA MET A 67 18.04 0.71 -6.41
C MET A 67 16.80 0.07 -7.10
N ILE A 68 16.86 -1.22 -7.40
CA ILE A 68 15.81 -1.91 -8.19
C ILE A 68 14.46 -2.01 -7.48
N PRO A 69 14.35 -2.31 -6.17
CA PRO A 69 13.05 -2.31 -5.51
C PRO A 69 12.30 -0.95 -5.55
N GLN A 70 13.02 0.18 -5.69
CA GLN A 70 12.37 1.49 -5.83
C GLN A 70 11.61 1.61 -7.16
N TYR A 71 12.08 1.00 -8.24
CA TYR A 71 11.29 0.93 -9.48
C TYR A 71 9.98 0.17 -9.29
N THR A 72 9.96 -0.83 -8.41
CA THR A 72 8.74 -1.56 -8.07
C THR A 72 7.75 -0.66 -7.31
N THR A 73 8.21 0.10 -6.31
CA THR A 73 7.33 1.02 -5.58
C THR A 73 6.81 2.13 -6.50
N ALA A 74 7.65 2.70 -7.35
CA ALA A 74 7.26 3.72 -8.32
C ALA A 74 6.20 3.20 -9.32
N ALA A 75 6.36 1.97 -9.82
CA ALA A 75 5.38 1.34 -10.71
C ALA A 75 4.03 1.14 -10.01
N LEU A 76 4.02 0.66 -8.76
CA LEU A 76 2.80 0.45 -7.98
C LEU A 76 2.09 1.77 -7.66
N VAL A 77 2.84 2.83 -7.36
CA VAL A 77 2.30 4.18 -7.13
C VAL A 77 1.66 4.73 -8.41
N THR A 78 2.30 4.52 -9.57
CA THR A 78 1.74 4.95 -10.86
C THR A 78 0.47 4.16 -11.21
N GLU A 79 0.43 2.85 -10.94
CA GLU A 79 -0.77 2.04 -11.10
C GLU A 79 -1.90 2.55 -10.20
N ASN A 80 -1.62 2.85 -8.93
CA ASN A 80 -2.61 3.42 -8.00
C ASN A 80 -3.19 4.73 -8.53
N LYS A 81 -2.38 5.61 -9.09
CA LYS A 81 -2.83 6.85 -9.71
C LYS A 81 -3.87 6.59 -10.81
N SER A 82 -3.62 5.60 -11.66
CA SER A 82 -4.57 5.22 -12.72
C SER A 82 -5.89 4.68 -12.16
N LEU A 83 -5.82 3.95 -11.04
CA LEU A 83 -6.97 3.39 -10.35
C LEU A 83 -7.77 4.43 -9.53
N CYS A 84 -7.25 5.63 -9.35
CA CYS A 84 -7.97 6.73 -8.68
C CYS A 84 -8.94 7.48 -9.59
N PHE A 85 -9.05 7.12 -10.88
CA PHE A 85 -10.08 7.70 -11.74
C PHE A 85 -11.47 7.25 -11.24
N PRO A 86 -12.35 8.20 -10.83
CA PRO A 86 -13.49 7.86 -10.00
C PRO A 86 -14.66 7.27 -10.83
N PRO A 87 -14.97 5.96 -10.72
CA PRO A 87 -16.13 5.38 -11.36
C PRO A 87 -17.45 5.96 -10.88
N SER A 88 -17.50 6.54 -9.68
CA SER A 88 -18.70 7.21 -9.15
C SER A 88 -19.12 8.45 -9.95
N ALA A 89 -18.24 8.98 -10.80
CA ALA A 89 -18.55 10.09 -11.70
C ALA A 89 -19.35 9.63 -12.93
N ASP A 90 -19.48 8.32 -13.16
CA ASP A 90 -20.15 7.75 -14.31
C ASP A 90 -21.52 7.17 -13.95
N SER A 91 -22.44 7.21 -14.90
CA SER A 91 -23.75 6.56 -14.82
C SER A 91 -24.25 6.24 -16.22
N ILE A 92 -24.65 4.98 -16.43
CA ILE A 92 -25.14 4.50 -17.72
C ILE A 92 -26.52 3.89 -17.50
N PRO A 93 -27.61 4.45 -18.09
CA PRO A 93 -28.95 3.89 -17.99
C PRO A 93 -28.97 2.44 -18.50
N THR A 94 -29.69 1.58 -17.79
CA THR A 94 -29.91 0.18 -18.15
C THR A 94 -31.40 -0.18 -18.19
N SER A 95 -31.74 -1.40 -18.64
CA SER A 95 -33.11 -1.93 -18.69
C SER A 95 -34.10 -0.98 -19.37
N LEU A 96 -33.69 -0.45 -20.54
CA LEU A 96 -34.51 0.51 -21.33
C LEU A 96 -34.87 1.80 -20.55
N GLY A 97 -33.99 2.20 -19.59
CA GLY A 97 -34.21 3.40 -18.79
C GLY A 97 -34.95 3.18 -17.48
N GLN A 98 -35.25 1.95 -17.13
CA GLN A 98 -35.80 1.64 -15.81
C GLN A 98 -34.85 2.01 -14.71
N GLU A 99 -33.54 1.66 -14.88
CA GLU A 99 -32.44 2.18 -14.08
C GLU A 99 -31.86 3.40 -14.79
N ASP A 100 -32.32 4.58 -14.41
CA ASP A 100 -31.94 5.86 -15.01
C ASP A 100 -30.63 6.41 -14.45
N HIS A 101 -30.40 6.27 -13.16
CA HIS A 101 -29.15 6.60 -12.48
C HIS A 101 -28.55 5.35 -11.83
N VAL A 102 -27.52 4.78 -12.46
CA VAL A 102 -26.87 3.55 -12.02
C VAL A 102 -25.53 3.90 -11.35
N SER A 103 -25.28 3.34 -10.17
CA SER A 103 -23.98 3.49 -9.52
C SER A 103 -22.94 2.54 -10.10
N MET A 104 -21.69 3.00 -10.23
CA MET A 104 -20.53 2.17 -10.59
C MET A 104 -19.79 1.65 -9.36
N GLY A 105 -20.47 1.45 -8.23
CA GLY A 105 -19.91 1.08 -6.95
C GLY A 105 -19.13 -0.23 -6.96
N SER A 106 -19.51 -1.20 -7.78
CA SER A 106 -18.76 -2.45 -7.94
C SER A 106 -17.39 -2.23 -8.58
N ILE A 107 -17.26 -1.24 -9.47
CA ILE A 107 -15.98 -0.86 -10.08
C ILE A 107 -15.12 -0.11 -9.05
N SER A 108 -15.69 0.88 -8.34
CA SER A 108 -15.03 1.59 -7.24
C SER A 108 -14.46 0.62 -6.21
N GLY A 109 -15.24 -0.40 -5.80
CA GLY A 109 -14.80 -1.41 -4.85
C GLY A 109 -13.63 -2.26 -5.36
N ARG A 110 -13.65 -2.65 -6.63
CA ARG A 110 -12.53 -3.42 -7.22
C ARG A 110 -11.27 -2.58 -7.35
N GLN A 111 -11.37 -1.32 -7.75
CA GLN A 111 -10.24 -0.40 -7.83
C GLN A 111 -9.64 -0.15 -6.45
N PHE A 112 -10.44 0.18 -5.46
CA PHE A 112 -9.98 0.37 -4.09
C PHE A 112 -9.28 -0.87 -3.52
N ASN A 113 -9.85 -2.07 -3.71
CA ASN A 113 -9.22 -3.32 -3.29
C ASN A 113 -7.85 -3.54 -3.98
N GLN A 114 -7.71 -3.18 -5.26
CA GLN A 114 -6.42 -3.27 -5.94
C GLN A 114 -5.40 -2.27 -5.39
N ILE A 115 -5.84 -1.04 -5.11
CA ILE A 115 -5.00 -0.01 -4.48
C ILE A 115 -4.51 -0.46 -3.11
N LEU A 116 -5.37 -1.06 -2.29
CA LEU A 116 -4.96 -1.61 -0.98
C LEU A 116 -3.90 -2.70 -1.13
N LYS A 117 -4.07 -3.63 -2.06
CA LYS A 117 -3.06 -4.67 -2.35
C LYS A 117 -1.73 -4.08 -2.82
N ASN A 118 -1.76 -3.01 -3.59
CA ASN A 118 -0.54 -2.32 -4.00
C ASN A 118 0.10 -1.57 -2.84
N LEU A 119 -0.71 -0.92 -1.99
CA LEU A 119 -0.23 -0.24 -0.79
C LEU A 119 0.46 -1.22 0.17
N GLU A 120 -0.10 -2.40 0.42
CA GLU A 120 0.52 -3.44 1.24
C GLU A 120 1.91 -3.82 0.71
N LYS A 121 2.07 -3.96 -0.62
CA LYS A 121 3.37 -4.25 -1.25
C LYS A 121 4.35 -3.08 -1.10
N ILE A 122 3.89 -1.85 -1.29
CA ILE A 122 4.72 -0.64 -1.14
C ILE A 122 5.22 -0.55 0.30
N LEU A 123 4.35 -0.71 1.30
CA LEU A 123 4.71 -0.67 2.71
C LEU A 123 5.67 -1.83 3.09
N ALA A 124 5.47 -3.01 2.53
CA ALA A 124 6.38 -4.15 2.73
C ALA A 124 7.79 -3.85 2.21
N ILE A 125 7.90 -3.20 1.05
CA ILE A 125 9.18 -2.78 0.48
C ILE A 125 9.77 -1.65 1.34
N GLU A 126 9.00 -0.67 1.78
CA GLU A 126 9.46 0.39 2.67
C GLU A 126 10.06 -0.16 3.98
N LEU A 127 9.38 -1.12 4.61
CA LEU A 127 9.90 -1.79 5.81
C LEU A 127 11.23 -2.52 5.55
N LEU A 128 11.39 -3.10 4.37
CA LEU A 128 12.65 -3.72 3.96
C LEU A 128 13.77 -2.70 3.83
N TYR A 129 13.51 -1.52 3.25
CA TYR A 129 14.45 -0.39 3.20
C TYR A 129 14.81 0.11 4.61
N ALA A 130 13.79 0.31 5.44
CA ALA A 130 13.99 0.79 6.80
C ALA A 130 14.87 -0.17 7.61
N ALA A 131 14.66 -1.49 7.50
CA ALA A 131 15.47 -2.48 8.16
C ALA A 131 16.93 -2.44 7.69
N GLN A 132 17.17 -2.28 6.38
CA GLN A 132 18.51 -2.14 5.82
C GLN A 132 19.20 -0.85 6.30
N ALA A 133 18.47 0.27 6.34
CA ALA A 133 18.99 1.54 6.84
C ALA A 133 19.35 1.46 8.33
N LEU A 134 18.56 0.79 9.16
CA LEU A 134 18.85 0.55 10.57
C LEU A 134 20.15 -0.25 10.78
N ASP A 135 20.43 -1.23 9.91
CA ASP A 135 21.68 -1.98 9.98
C ASP A 135 22.92 -1.10 9.75
N PHE A 136 22.81 -0.08 8.90
CA PHE A 136 23.89 0.90 8.68
C PHE A 136 24.04 1.89 9.85
N ARG A 137 23.05 1.99 10.71
CA ARG A 137 23.09 2.84 11.90
C ARG A 137 23.70 2.15 13.13
N ARG A 138 23.99 0.85 13.06
CA ARG A 138 24.68 0.16 14.16
C ARG A 138 26.07 0.77 14.40
N PRO A 139 26.51 0.95 15.69
CA PRO A 139 25.96 0.34 16.91
C PRO A 139 24.85 1.15 17.62
N ASN A 140 24.30 2.20 17.01
CA ASN A 140 23.21 2.95 17.64
C ASN A 140 22.03 2.02 17.98
N THR A 141 21.40 2.30 19.12
CA THR A 141 20.19 1.60 19.59
C THR A 141 18.94 2.45 19.33
N PHE A 142 17.82 1.79 19.19
CA PHE A 142 16.53 2.41 18.90
C PHE A 142 15.52 2.05 20.00
N SER A 143 14.30 2.55 19.89
CA SER A 143 13.24 2.18 20.82
C SER A 143 13.01 0.67 20.84
N LYS A 144 12.55 0.14 21.97
CA LYS A 144 12.30 -1.31 22.14
C LYS A 144 11.39 -1.88 21.05
N ILE A 145 10.42 -1.10 20.59
CA ILE A 145 9.47 -1.53 19.53
C ILE A 145 10.15 -1.61 18.18
N ILE A 146 11.02 -0.67 17.85
CA ILE A 146 11.81 -0.67 16.60
C ILE A 146 12.78 -1.85 16.60
N GLU A 147 13.49 -2.10 17.71
CA GLU A 147 14.40 -3.23 17.82
C GLU A 147 13.68 -4.58 17.67
N LYS A 148 12.52 -4.74 18.31
CA LYS A 148 11.70 -5.96 18.15
C LYS A 148 11.25 -6.15 16.70
N ASN A 149 10.73 -5.12 16.05
CA ASN A 149 10.30 -5.21 14.65
C ASN A 149 11.48 -5.45 13.69
N HIS A 150 12.62 -4.82 13.91
CA HIS A 150 13.85 -5.11 13.17
C HIS A 150 14.26 -6.58 13.30
N TYR A 151 14.26 -7.12 14.54
CA TYR A 151 14.53 -8.54 14.77
C TYR A 151 13.54 -9.47 14.05
N ILE A 152 12.24 -9.15 14.08
CA ILE A 152 11.20 -9.89 13.37
C ILE A 152 11.51 -9.91 11.85
N ILE A 153 11.86 -8.77 11.26
CA ILE A 153 12.24 -8.70 9.84
C ILE A 153 13.47 -9.56 9.58
N ARG A 154 14.54 -9.39 10.37
CA ARG A 154 15.81 -10.09 10.17
C ARG A 154 15.73 -11.60 10.42
N SER A 155 14.73 -12.08 11.16
CA SER A 155 14.45 -13.52 11.28
C SER A 155 13.98 -14.16 9.96
N LYS A 156 13.46 -13.39 9.02
CA LYS A 156 12.90 -13.86 7.74
C LYS A 156 13.65 -13.35 6.52
N VAL A 157 14.27 -12.20 6.62
CA VAL A 157 14.98 -11.53 5.52
C VAL A 157 16.37 -11.09 6.00
N LYS A 158 17.38 -11.67 5.39
CA LYS A 158 18.79 -11.33 5.71
C LYS A 158 19.14 -9.92 5.20
N LYS A 159 20.06 -9.27 5.88
CA LYS A 159 20.68 -8.05 5.40
C LYS A 159 21.26 -8.27 4.00
N LEU A 160 21.17 -7.26 3.15
CA LEU A 160 21.79 -7.26 1.83
C LEU A 160 23.26 -6.79 1.99
N GLU A 161 24.20 -7.71 1.85
CA GLU A 161 25.62 -7.36 1.79
C GLU A 161 26.06 -7.17 0.34
N ASP A 162 25.75 -8.12 -0.54
CA ASP A 162 25.98 -8.08 -1.98
C ASP A 162 24.66 -8.27 -2.75
N ASP A 163 24.62 -7.82 -3.99
CA ASP A 163 23.44 -7.92 -4.83
C ASP A 163 22.95 -9.37 -4.98
N ARG A 164 21.67 -9.57 -4.79
CA ARG A 164 20.97 -10.84 -4.99
C ARG A 164 19.54 -10.62 -5.43
N LEU A 165 18.88 -11.67 -5.87
CA LEU A 165 17.46 -11.63 -6.20
C LEU A 165 16.59 -11.35 -4.97
N LEU A 166 16.02 -10.15 -4.88
CA LEU A 166 15.19 -9.70 -3.76
C LEU A 166 13.75 -10.19 -3.82
N LYS A 167 13.34 -10.88 -4.89
CA LYS A 167 11.96 -11.38 -5.06
C LYS A 167 11.46 -12.19 -3.87
N LYS A 168 12.30 -13.07 -3.31
CA LYS A 168 11.94 -13.89 -2.13
C LYS A 168 11.79 -13.03 -0.89
N ASP A 169 12.70 -12.08 -0.70
CA ASP A 169 12.70 -11.16 0.43
C ASP A 169 11.45 -10.28 0.43
N ILE A 170 11.11 -9.68 -0.72
CA ILE A 170 9.89 -8.88 -0.90
C ILE A 170 8.64 -9.73 -0.64
N LYS A 171 8.57 -10.96 -1.17
CA LYS A 171 7.43 -11.86 -0.90
C LYS A 171 7.28 -12.19 0.59
N ASN A 172 8.38 -12.40 1.30
CA ASN A 172 8.36 -12.62 2.74
C ASN A 172 7.84 -11.39 3.48
N MET A 173 8.29 -10.19 3.10
CA MET A 173 7.83 -8.94 3.70
C MET A 173 6.33 -8.71 3.46
N ILE A 174 5.83 -8.96 2.24
CA ILE A 174 4.40 -8.85 1.92
C ILE A 174 3.59 -9.78 2.85
N LYS A 175 3.97 -11.05 2.96
CA LYS A 175 3.31 -12.01 3.87
C LYS A 175 3.35 -11.55 5.33
N MET A 176 4.42 -10.89 5.77
CA MET A 176 4.52 -10.37 7.13
C MET A 176 3.56 -9.20 7.36
N VAL A 177 3.35 -8.34 6.37
CA VAL A 177 2.36 -7.25 6.42
C VAL A 177 0.95 -7.84 6.44
N GLU A 178 0.61 -8.72 5.49
CA GLU A 178 -0.70 -9.39 5.40
C GLU A 178 -1.06 -10.13 6.70
N ASN A 179 -0.09 -10.81 7.31
CA ASN A 179 -0.26 -11.56 8.57
C ASN A 179 -0.17 -10.69 9.83
N LYS A 180 -0.05 -9.36 9.69
CA LYS A 180 0.07 -8.42 10.82
C LYS A 180 1.17 -8.82 11.81
N SER A 181 2.33 -9.26 11.29
CA SER A 181 3.43 -9.79 12.08
C SER A 181 4.17 -8.74 12.93
N PHE A 182 3.90 -7.45 12.70
CA PHE A 182 4.61 -6.35 13.36
C PHE A 182 3.93 -5.91 14.64
N ILE A 183 4.75 -5.47 15.61
CA ILE A 183 4.28 -4.95 16.88
C ILE A 183 3.98 -3.46 16.70
N VAL A 184 2.72 -3.08 16.93
CA VAL A 184 2.24 -1.70 16.77
C VAL A 184 1.69 -1.10 18.08
N ASN A 185 1.68 -1.87 19.19
CA ASN A 185 1.18 -1.41 20.47
C ASN A 185 2.22 -0.54 21.18
N TYR A 186 1.82 0.64 21.60
CA TYR A 186 2.57 1.64 22.35
C TYR A 186 2.24 1.59 23.84
N ASN A 187 2.04 0.38 24.42
CA ASN A 187 1.84 0.25 25.85
C ASN A 187 3.16 0.12 26.59
#